data_7c1d663b193cf9f10535a8ddb066fbd2
#
_entry.id   7c1d663b193cf9f10535a8ddb066fbd2
#
_cell.length_a   1.000
_cell.length_b   1.000
_cell.length_c   1.000
_cell.angle_alpha   90.00
_cell.angle_beta   90.00
_cell.angle_gamma   90.00
#
_symmetry.space_group_name_H-M   'P 1'
#
loop_
_entity.id
_entity.type
_entity.pdbx_description
1 polymer ?
#
loop_
_entity_poly.entity_id
_entity_poly.type
_entity_poly.pdbx_seq_one_letter_code
_entity_poly.pdbx_strand_id
1 'polypeptide(L)' 'MKIGDIVKLIAEPSVDWMFNYLEETFQVLDFPTETGVELKMVGSVPDWIWIIGKDNLKLGDEEG' A
#
# COMPACT_ATOMS: atom_id res chain seq x y z
N MET A 1 -4.80 10.42 2.39
CA MET A 1 -4.11 9.25 2.99
C MET A 1 -3.31 9.71 4.20
N LYS A 2 -3.45 9.01 5.30
CA LYS A 2 -2.79 9.38 6.56
C LYS A 2 -2.40 8.10 7.31
N ILE A 3 -1.56 8.25 8.32
CA ILE A 3 -1.10 7.13 9.14
C ILE A 3 -2.32 6.41 9.73
N GLY A 4 -2.33 5.08 9.63
CA GLY A 4 -3.43 4.24 10.08
C GLY A 4 -4.46 3.91 9.01
N ASP A 5 -4.45 4.61 7.89
CA ASP A 5 -5.40 4.32 6.81
C ASP A 5 -5.15 2.94 6.20
N ILE A 6 -6.21 2.33 5.74
CA ILE A 6 -6.15 1.06 5.01
C ILE A 6 -6.16 1.38 3.53
N VAL A 7 -5.19 0.84 2.81
CA VAL A 7 -5.00 1.12 1.39
C VAL A 7 -4.80 -0.17 0.61
N LYS A 8 -4.99 -0.07 -0.70
CA LYS A 8 -4.73 -1.15 -1.64
C LYS A 8 -3.90 -0.61 -2.79
N LEU A 9 -3.28 -1.51 -3.55
CA LEU A 9 -2.59 -1.14 -4.77
C LEU A 9 -3.62 -0.82 -5.86
N ILE A 10 -3.27 0.13 -6.74
CA ILE A 10 -4.11 0.43 -7.90
C ILE A 10 -4.07 -0.74 -8.89
N ALA A 11 -5.01 -0.77 -9.84
CA ALA A 11 -5.16 -1.90 -10.77
C ALA A 11 -3.94 -2.08 -11.69
N GLU A 12 -3.24 -1.00 -12.01
CA GLU A 12 -2.08 -1.03 -12.89
C GLU A 12 -0.88 -0.36 -12.23
N PRO A 13 -0.26 -1.04 -11.23
CA PRO A 13 0.91 -0.46 -10.57
C PRO A 13 2.10 -0.39 -11.52
N SER A 14 3.02 0.50 -11.23
CA SER A 14 4.17 0.76 -12.09
C SER A 14 5.28 -0.28 -11.97
N VAL A 15 5.18 -1.21 -11.05
CA VAL A 15 6.20 -2.23 -10.79
C VAL A 15 5.59 -3.62 -10.88
N ASP A 16 6.24 -4.50 -11.64
CA ASP A 16 5.70 -5.83 -11.94
C ASP A 16 5.36 -6.67 -10.71
N TRP A 17 6.20 -6.65 -9.67
CA TRP A 17 5.96 -7.48 -8.49
C TRP A 17 4.66 -7.12 -7.77
N MET A 18 4.19 -5.87 -7.93
CA MET A 18 2.97 -5.41 -7.29
C MET A 18 1.71 -6.11 -7.82
N PHE A 19 1.77 -6.64 -9.05
CA PHE A 19 0.64 -7.38 -9.62
C PHE A 19 0.29 -8.63 -8.82
N ASN A 20 1.22 -9.16 -8.04
CA ASN A 20 0.97 -10.32 -7.20
C ASN A 20 0.25 -9.96 -5.89
N TYR A 21 0.09 -8.67 -5.61
CA TYR A 21 -0.44 -8.20 -4.33
C TYR A 21 -1.65 -7.27 -4.50
N LEU A 22 -2.26 -7.26 -5.69
CA LEU A 22 -3.37 -6.33 -5.97
C LEU A 22 -4.57 -6.51 -5.05
N GLU A 23 -4.80 -7.72 -4.56
CA GLU A 23 -5.93 -8.01 -3.69
C GLU A 23 -5.58 -7.87 -2.21
N GLU A 24 -4.32 -7.63 -1.91
CA GLU A 24 -3.88 -7.50 -0.53
C GLU A 24 -4.23 -6.13 0.03
N THR A 25 -4.43 -6.09 1.34
CA THR A 25 -4.76 -4.87 2.06
C THR A 25 -3.55 -4.45 2.88
N PHE A 26 -3.25 -3.16 2.87
CA PHE A 26 -2.10 -2.61 3.58
C PHE A 26 -2.55 -1.52 4.55
N GLN A 27 -1.78 -1.34 5.61
CA GLN A 27 -2.01 -0.25 6.55
C GLN A 27 -0.85 0.73 6.48
N VAL A 28 -1.16 2.02 6.38
CA VAL A 28 -0.15 3.07 6.33
C VAL A 28 0.50 3.23 7.69
N LEU A 29 1.84 3.14 7.73
CA LEU A 29 2.62 3.29 8.95
C LEU A 29 3.29 4.66 9.05
N ASP A 30 3.79 5.19 7.94
CA ASP A 30 4.53 6.44 7.93
C ASP A 30 4.69 6.94 6.50
N PHE A 31 5.18 8.17 6.39
CA PHE A 31 5.49 8.81 5.12
C PHE A 31 6.97 9.21 5.13
N PRO A 32 7.88 8.26 4.85
CA PRO A 32 9.32 8.53 4.95
C PRO A 32 9.82 9.54 3.90
N THR A 33 9.11 9.68 2.79
CA THR A 33 9.44 10.67 1.74
C THR A 33 8.15 11.30 1.24
N GLU A 34 8.28 12.32 0.39
CA GLU A 34 7.12 13.01 -0.18
C GLU A 34 6.26 12.10 -1.07
N THR A 35 6.86 11.09 -1.68
CA THR A 35 6.17 10.21 -2.60
C THR A 35 6.06 8.77 -2.11
N GLY A 36 6.85 8.40 -1.10
CA GLY A 36 6.87 7.03 -0.58
C GLY A 36 5.99 6.89 0.65
N VAL A 37 5.30 5.76 0.74
CA VAL A 37 4.45 5.43 1.87
C VAL A 37 4.95 4.13 2.48
N GLU A 38 5.23 4.15 3.78
CA GLU A 38 5.62 2.95 4.50
C GLU A 38 4.38 2.19 4.92
N LEU A 39 4.31 0.92 4.54
CA LEU A 39 3.13 0.09 4.72
C LEU A 39 3.48 -1.24 5.36
N LYS A 40 2.50 -1.84 6.02
CA LYS A 40 2.56 -3.26 6.37
C LYS A 40 1.35 -3.95 5.75
N MET A 41 1.50 -5.22 5.37
CA MET A 41 0.40 -6.02 4.86
C MET A 41 -0.45 -6.49 6.02
N VAL A 42 -1.75 -6.21 5.96
CA VAL A 42 -2.67 -6.60 7.03
C VAL A 42 -2.83 -8.13 7.03
N GLY A 43 -2.63 -8.72 8.20
CA GLY A 43 -2.81 -10.15 8.35
C GLY A 43 -1.62 -11.01 7.95
N SER A 44 -0.53 -10.43 7.48
CA SER A 44 0.65 -11.20 7.12
C SER A 44 1.50 -11.53 8.36
N VAL A 45 2.20 -12.65 8.29
CA VAL A 45 3.15 -13.07 9.30
C VAL A 45 4.38 -13.61 8.58
N PRO A 46 5.57 -13.05 8.76
CA PRO A 46 5.88 -11.89 9.61
C PRO A 46 5.34 -10.58 9.07
N ASP A 47 5.35 -9.55 9.90
CA ASP A 47 4.94 -8.20 9.50
C ASP A 47 6.02 -7.58 8.62
N TRP A 48 5.87 -7.73 7.33
CA TRP A 48 6.79 -7.14 6.37
C TRP A 48 6.45 -5.67 6.16
N ILE A 49 7.50 -4.86 6.11
CA ILE A 49 7.37 -3.43 5.87
C ILE A 49 7.73 -3.16 4.42
N TRP A 50 6.88 -2.39 3.76
CA TRP A 50 7.05 -2.04 2.35
C TRP A 50 7.08 -0.54 2.23
N ILE A 51 7.87 -0.02 1.31
CA ILE A 51 7.81 1.40 0.94
C ILE A 51 7.37 1.46 -0.52
N ILE A 52 6.19 2.00 -0.74
CA ILE A 52 5.56 2.01 -2.07
C ILE A 52 5.20 3.45 -2.43
N GLY A 53 5.43 3.83 -3.68
CA GLY A 53 5.06 5.15 -4.15
C GLY A 53 3.56 5.39 -4.02
N LYS A 54 3.16 6.54 -3.51
CA LYS A 54 1.75 6.85 -3.27
C LYS A 54 0.89 6.78 -4.53
N ASP A 55 1.49 6.98 -5.69
CA ASP A 55 0.78 6.90 -6.97
C ASP A 55 0.30 5.49 -7.29
N ASN A 56 0.83 4.49 -6.60
CA ASN A 56 0.42 3.10 -6.75
C ASN A 56 -0.63 2.67 -5.74
N LEU A 57 -1.11 3.59 -4.93
CA LEU A 57 -2.01 3.29 -3.81
C LEU A 57 -3.35 3.99 -3.95
N LYS A 58 -4.39 3.37 -3.40
CA LYS A 58 -5.71 3.98 -3.27
C LYS A 58 -6.27 3.61 -1.90
N LEU A 59 -7.18 4.42 -1.38
CA LEU A 59 -7.85 4.08 -0.12
C LEU A 59 -8.66 2.80 -0.28
N GLY A 60 -8.59 1.93 0.71
CA GLY A 60 -9.21 0.61 0.62
C GLY A 60 -10.73 0.63 0.52
N ASP A 61 -11.36 1.70 0.98
CA ASP A 61 -12.80 1.87 0.94
C ASP A 61 -13.27 2.69 -0.27
N GLU A 62 -12.37 3.10 -1.15
CA GLU A 62 -12.74 3.76 -2.38
C GLU A 62 -13.07 2.73 -3.44
N GLU A 63 -14.32 2.75 -3.86
CA GLU A 63 -14.76 1.94 -4.97
C GLU A 63 -14.37 2.66 -6.25
N GLY A 64 -13.25 2.27 -6.77
CA GLY A 64 -12.61 2.94 -7.89
C GLY A 64 -13.32 2.90 -9.18
#